data_8ddf1c5735f665d158fafd83927ee5c5
#
_entry.id   8ddf1c5735f665d158fafd83927ee5c5
#
_cell.length_a   1.000
_cell.length_b   1.000
_cell.length_c   1.000
_cell.angle_alpha   90.00
_cell.angle_beta   90.00
_cell.angle_gamma   90.00
#
_symmetry.space_group_name_H-M   'P 1'
#
loop_
_entity.id
_entity.type
_entity.pdbx_description
1 polymer ?
#
loop_
_entity_poly.entity_id
_entity_poly.type
_entity_poly.pdbx_seq_one_letter_code
_entity_poly.pdbx_strand_id
1 'polypeptide(L)'
;MMEETLDRDGIKCKPGAVELLEDLKKRHITAAVATATDLERTEKYLTLTGIRPYFEKLICATMVEEGKPSPDIYLYACKQLGLSPGQCMAVEDSPNGVLSAYRAGCKVVMVPDQTQPDAELKKCLYACVPSLTEISHLV
;
A
#
# COMPACT_ATOMS: atom_id res chain seq x y z
N MET A 1 1.09 5.37 -3.36
CA MET A 1 0.09 4.78 -2.45
C MET A 1 0.59 3.43 -1.97
N MET A 2 0.51 3.19 -0.69
CA MET A 2 1.12 2.04 -0.05
C MET A 2 0.21 1.46 1.02
N GLU A 3 0.17 0.14 1.15
CA GLU A 3 -0.55 -0.52 2.24
C GLU A 3 0.42 -1.02 3.29
N GLU A 4 0.08 -0.80 4.56
CA GLU A 4 0.78 -1.36 5.70
C GLU A 4 -0.07 -2.44 6.36
N THR A 5 0.54 -3.57 6.70
CA THR A 5 -0.12 -4.65 7.41
C THR A 5 0.30 -4.61 8.87
N LEU A 6 -0.69 -4.67 9.78
CA LEU A 6 -0.40 -4.71 11.20
C LEU A 6 0.18 -6.08 11.58
N ASP A 7 1.32 -6.05 12.27
CA ASP A 7 1.97 -7.24 12.76
C ASP A 7 1.25 -7.74 14.03
N ARG A 8 1.03 -9.05 14.13
CA ARG A 8 0.42 -9.67 15.31
C ARG A 8 1.30 -9.54 16.54
N ASP A 9 2.60 -9.60 16.36
CA ASP A 9 3.57 -9.68 17.45
C ASP A 9 4.04 -8.33 17.92
N GLY A 10 3.42 -7.26 17.43
CA GLY A 10 3.74 -5.96 17.96
C GLY A 10 3.84 -4.84 16.97
N ILE A 11 4.74 -3.94 17.26
CA ILE A 11 4.76 -2.59 16.76
C ILE A 11 5.97 -2.41 15.85
N LYS A 12 6.17 -3.35 14.93
CA LYS A 12 7.30 -3.32 14.02
C LYS A 12 6.85 -2.98 12.61
N CYS A 13 7.51 -2.00 12.00
CA CYS A 13 7.35 -1.75 10.58
C CYS A 13 7.95 -2.90 9.77
N LYS A 14 7.45 -3.11 8.55
CA LYS A 14 8.12 -4.00 7.61
C LYS A 14 9.53 -3.49 7.33
N PRO A 15 10.51 -4.40 7.15
CA PRO A 15 11.87 -3.99 6.82
C PRO A 15 11.92 -3.08 5.60
N GLY A 16 12.65 -2.00 5.71
CA GLY A 16 12.81 -1.04 4.63
C GLY A 16 11.71 0.01 4.53
N ALA A 17 10.66 -0.05 5.38
CA ALA A 17 9.55 0.91 5.31
C ALA A 17 10.00 2.34 5.60
N VAL A 18 10.78 2.54 6.65
CA VAL A 18 11.24 3.88 7.03
C VAL A 18 12.14 4.47 5.95
N GLU A 19 13.07 3.68 5.43
CA GLU A 19 13.99 4.11 4.38
C GLU A 19 13.24 4.50 3.11
N LEU A 20 12.24 3.71 2.72
CA LEU A 20 11.42 4.03 1.57
C LEU A 20 10.64 5.33 1.78
N LEU A 21 9.99 5.48 2.93
CA LEU A 21 9.20 6.66 3.22
C LEU A 21 10.04 7.93 3.30
N GLU A 22 11.25 7.85 3.85
CA GLU A 22 12.20 8.96 3.86
C GLU A 22 12.58 9.36 2.43
N ASP A 23 12.86 8.39 1.57
CA ASP A 23 13.20 8.65 0.17
C ASP A 23 12.05 9.31 -0.58
N LEU A 24 10.83 8.80 -0.43
CA LEU A 24 9.64 9.37 -1.06
C LEU A 24 9.41 10.81 -0.61
N LYS A 25 9.61 11.09 0.67
CA LYS A 25 9.46 12.43 1.21
C LYS A 25 10.49 13.39 0.59
N LYS A 26 11.75 12.99 0.50
CA LYS A 26 12.80 13.79 -0.14
C LYS A 26 12.51 14.10 -1.60
N ARG A 27 11.86 13.17 -2.28
CA ARG A 27 11.54 13.31 -3.71
C ARG A 27 10.17 13.94 -3.94
N HIS A 28 9.49 14.38 -2.87
CA HIS A 28 8.16 15.00 -2.93
C HIS A 28 7.10 14.07 -3.55
N ILE A 29 7.21 12.77 -3.29
CA ILE A 29 6.23 11.77 -3.74
C ILE A 29 5.27 11.51 -2.59
N THR A 30 3.98 11.74 -2.83
CA THR A 30 2.94 11.57 -1.83
C THR A 30 2.69 10.10 -1.54
N ALA A 31 2.59 9.75 -0.27
CA ALA A 31 2.26 8.40 0.18
C ALA A 31 0.96 8.39 0.96
N ALA A 32 0.20 7.33 0.81
CA ALA A 32 -1.04 7.09 1.55
C ALA A 32 -1.14 5.62 1.94
N VAL A 33 -1.93 5.33 2.94
CA VAL A 33 -2.21 3.95 3.38
C VAL A 33 -3.59 3.55 2.87
N ALA A 34 -3.68 2.35 2.30
CA ALA A 34 -4.94 1.73 1.92
C ALA A 34 -4.99 0.35 2.58
N THR A 35 -5.78 0.20 3.63
CA THR A 35 -5.73 -0.98 4.49
C THR A 35 -7.12 -1.55 4.80
N ALA A 36 -7.18 -2.87 4.99
CA ALA A 36 -8.39 -3.54 5.47
C ALA A 36 -8.62 -3.33 6.98
N THR A 37 -7.62 -2.80 7.69
CA THR A 37 -7.71 -2.52 9.12
C THR A 37 -8.50 -1.24 9.36
N ASP A 38 -9.20 -1.14 10.50
CA ASP A 38 -9.95 0.06 10.85
C ASP A 38 -9.04 1.27 11.12
N LEU A 39 -9.64 2.45 11.09
CA LEU A 39 -8.89 3.71 11.23
C LEU A 39 -8.18 3.83 12.58
N GLU A 40 -8.85 3.48 13.65
CA GLU A 40 -8.29 3.60 15.00
C GLU A 40 -7.03 2.75 15.16
N ARG A 41 -7.10 1.49 14.74
CA ARG A 41 -5.94 0.57 14.81
C ARG A 41 -4.81 1.03 13.89
N THR A 42 -5.15 1.50 12.72
CA THR A 42 -4.18 2.00 11.75
C THR A 42 -3.44 3.21 12.30
N GLU A 43 -4.17 4.20 12.83
CA GLU A 43 -3.58 5.38 13.45
C GLU A 43 -2.64 4.99 14.59
N LYS A 44 -3.08 4.09 15.45
CA LYS A 44 -2.30 3.64 16.60
C LYS A 44 -1.00 2.97 16.15
N TYR A 45 -1.09 2.06 15.17
CA TYR A 45 0.08 1.36 14.65
C TYR A 45 1.09 2.33 14.05
N LEU A 46 0.63 3.23 13.19
CA LEU A 46 1.50 4.19 12.50
C LEU A 46 2.14 5.18 13.47
N THR A 47 1.41 5.59 14.49
CA THR A 47 1.93 6.50 15.51
C THR A 47 2.98 5.80 16.37
N LEU A 48 2.71 4.57 16.80
CA LEU A 48 3.65 3.80 17.64
C LEU A 48 4.94 3.43 16.89
N THR A 49 4.85 3.22 15.58
CA THR A 49 6.03 2.93 14.75
C THR A 49 6.74 4.19 14.26
N GLY A 50 6.16 5.36 14.49
CA GLY A 50 6.76 6.63 14.13
C GLY A 50 6.63 7.00 12.65
N ILE A 51 5.83 6.27 11.86
CA ILE A 51 5.73 6.52 10.42
C ILE A 51 4.47 7.27 10.01
N ARG A 52 3.57 7.59 10.95
CA ARG A 52 2.32 8.32 10.65
C ARG A 52 2.54 9.61 9.85
N PRO A 53 3.55 10.45 10.18
CA PRO A 53 3.72 11.73 9.48
C PRO A 53 4.07 11.62 8.00
N TYR A 54 4.52 10.45 7.54
CA TYR A 54 4.88 10.26 6.14
C TYR A 54 3.68 10.12 5.22
N PHE A 55 2.48 9.86 5.78
CA PHE A 55 1.30 9.59 4.97
C PHE A 55 0.37 10.79 4.91
N GLU A 56 -0.01 11.17 3.69
CA GLU A 56 -0.98 12.25 3.43
C GLU A 56 -2.38 11.83 3.86
N LYS A 57 -2.78 10.61 3.57
CA LYS A 57 -4.11 10.08 3.85
C LYS A 57 -4.05 8.67 4.37
N LEU A 58 -5.02 8.33 5.22
CA LEU A 58 -5.26 6.96 5.69
C LEU A 58 -6.61 6.53 5.17
N ILE A 59 -6.63 5.52 4.31
CA ILE A 59 -7.85 4.99 3.73
C ILE A 59 -8.08 3.59 4.28
N CYS A 60 -9.21 3.39 4.92
CA CYS A 60 -9.55 2.15 5.61
C CYS A 60 -10.78 1.50 4.99
N ALA A 61 -10.91 0.19 5.16
CA ALA A 61 -12.00 -0.59 4.55
C ALA A 61 -13.40 -0.08 4.93
N THR A 62 -13.55 0.51 6.12
CA THR A 62 -14.83 1.05 6.58
C THR A 62 -15.29 2.30 5.80
N MET A 63 -14.41 2.88 5.01
CA MET A 63 -14.71 4.09 4.21
C MET A 63 -15.31 3.75 2.84
N VAL A 64 -15.36 2.47 2.47
CA VAL A 64 -15.86 2.01 1.18
C VAL A 64 -16.89 0.89 1.38
N GLU A 65 -17.71 0.64 0.35
CA GLU A 65 -18.74 -0.40 0.44
C GLU A 65 -18.18 -1.81 0.41
N GLU A 66 -17.21 -2.04 -0.47
CA GLU A 66 -16.61 -3.37 -0.62
C GLU A 66 -15.11 -3.32 -0.41
N GLY A 67 -14.61 -4.24 0.42
CA GLY A 67 -13.19 -4.39 0.65
C GLY A 67 -12.48 -5.15 -0.48
N LYS A 68 -11.17 -5.29 -0.35
CA LYS A 68 -10.35 -6.05 -1.29
C LYS A 68 -10.88 -7.48 -1.44
N PRO A 69 -10.93 -8.03 -2.64
CA PRO A 69 -10.29 -7.61 -3.88
C PRO A 69 -11.06 -6.61 -4.75
N SER A 70 -12.16 -6.03 -4.25
CA SER A 70 -12.83 -4.96 -4.96
C SER A 70 -11.91 -3.76 -5.16
N PRO A 71 -12.01 -3.00 -6.28
CA PRO A 71 -11.17 -1.83 -6.51
C PRO A 71 -11.55 -0.60 -5.67
N ASP A 72 -12.66 -0.65 -4.92
CA ASP A 72 -13.23 0.50 -4.26
C ASP A 72 -12.25 1.28 -3.39
N ILE A 73 -11.46 0.58 -2.58
CA ILE A 73 -10.53 1.24 -1.65
C ILE A 73 -9.45 2.03 -2.38
N TYR A 74 -8.92 1.48 -3.48
CA TYR A 74 -7.91 2.17 -4.27
C TYR A 74 -8.49 3.31 -5.10
N LEU A 75 -9.68 3.13 -5.63
CA LEU A 75 -10.38 4.21 -6.35
C LEU A 75 -10.65 5.39 -5.41
N TYR A 76 -11.12 5.09 -4.20
CA TYR A 76 -11.36 6.12 -3.19
C TYR A 76 -10.07 6.82 -2.77
N ALA A 77 -9.01 6.05 -2.54
CA ALA A 77 -7.70 6.60 -2.17
C ALA A 77 -7.18 7.57 -3.24
N CYS A 78 -7.22 7.16 -4.50
CA CYS A 78 -6.78 8.01 -5.61
C CYS A 78 -7.62 9.29 -5.69
N LYS A 79 -8.93 9.18 -5.49
CA LYS A 79 -9.82 10.35 -5.46
C LYS A 79 -9.43 11.31 -4.34
N GLN A 80 -9.15 10.80 -3.15
CA GLN A 80 -8.75 11.62 -2.01
C GLN A 80 -7.40 12.31 -2.22
N LEU A 81 -6.52 11.69 -2.99
CA LEU A 81 -5.23 12.29 -3.33
C LEU A 81 -5.31 13.26 -4.53
N GLY A 82 -6.45 13.32 -5.20
CA GLY A 82 -6.60 14.14 -6.39
C GLY A 82 -5.84 13.62 -7.60
N LEU A 83 -5.62 12.30 -7.68
CA LEU A 83 -4.86 11.66 -8.73
C LEU A 83 -5.71 10.61 -9.45
N SER A 84 -5.39 10.36 -10.73
CA SER A 84 -5.98 9.22 -11.43
C SER A 84 -5.24 7.93 -11.04
N PRO A 85 -5.91 6.76 -11.09
CA PRO A 85 -5.24 5.51 -10.74
C PRO A 85 -3.96 5.24 -11.53
N GLY A 86 -3.91 5.60 -12.81
CA GLY A 86 -2.71 5.41 -13.64
C GLY A 86 -1.49 6.22 -13.17
N GLN A 87 -1.71 7.24 -12.35
CA GLN A 87 -0.65 8.05 -11.75
C GLN A 87 -0.16 7.51 -10.41
N CYS A 88 -0.80 6.45 -9.91
CA CYS A 88 -0.52 5.90 -8.60
C CYS A 88 0.14 4.54 -8.70
N MET A 89 1.11 4.30 -7.82
CA MET A 89 1.70 2.98 -7.62
C MET A 89 1.17 2.42 -6.32
N ALA A 90 0.61 1.21 -6.38
CA ALA A 90 0.15 0.49 -5.20
C ALA A 90 1.20 -0.54 -4.82
N VAL A 91 1.52 -0.61 -3.54
CA VAL A 91 2.44 -1.61 -3.00
C VAL A 91 1.63 -2.56 -2.13
N GLU A 92 1.62 -3.84 -2.49
CA GLU A 92 0.80 -4.86 -1.86
C GLU A 92 1.58 -6.10 -1.49
N ASP A 93 1.12 -6.82 -0.48
CA ASP A 93 1.75 -8.05 0.00
C ASP A 93 0.88 -9.29 -0.20
N SER A 94 -0.37 -9.14 -0.61
CA SER A 94 -1.33 -10.25 -0.73
C SER A 94 -2.00 -10.27 -2.10
N PRO A 95 -2.48 -11.46 -2.54
CA PRO A 95 -3.19 -11.58 -3.81
C PRO A 95 -4.44 -10.69 -3.90
N ASN A 96 -5.24 -10.62 -2.84
CA ASN A 96 -6.46 -9.81 -2.84
C ASN A 96 -6.14 -8.32 -2.97
N GLY A 97 -5.08 -7.86 -2.30
CA GLY A 97 -4.64 -6.48 -2.41
C GLY A 97 -4.14 -6.15 -3.82
N VAL A 98 -3.39 -7.06 -4.43
CA VAL A 98 -2.92 -6.90 -5.81
C VAL A 98 -4.10 -6.79 -6.77
N LEU A 99 -5.10 -7.67 -6.66
CA LEU A 99 -6.27 -7.62 -7.52
C LEU A 99 -7.06 -6.31 -7.35
N SER A 100 -7.22 -5.87 -6.11
CA SER A 100 -7.89 -4.60 -5.81
C SER A 100 -7.24 -3.43 -6.55
N ALA A 101 -5.93 -3.29 -6.40
CA ALA A 101 -5.17 -2.21 -7.01
C ALA A 101 -5.15 -2.31 -8.55
N TYR A 102 -4.99 -3.51 -9.07
CA TYR A 102 -4.99 -3.75 -10.50
C TYR A 102 -6.33 -3.38 -11.14
N ARG A 103 -7.42 -3.81 -10.52
CA ARG A 103 -8.78 -3.51 -11.00
C ARG A 103 -9.09 -2.02 -10.93
N ALA A 104 -8.47 -1.30 -10.01
CA ALA A 104 -8.61 0.16 -9.93
C ALA A 104 -7.83 0.90 -11.02
N GLY A 105 -6.87 0.25 -11.65
CA GLY A 105 -6.04 0.84 -12.70
C GLY A 105 -4.68 1.36 -12.21
N CYS A 106 -4.29 1.04 -11.00
CA CYS A 106 -2.98 1.42 -10.46
C CYS A 106 -1.86 0.55 -11.05
N LYS A 107 -0.65 1.08 -11.04
CA LYS A 107 0.55 0.25 -11.22
C LYS A 107 0.76 -0.51 -9.93
N VAL A 108 0.86 -1.84 -10.00
CA VAL A 108 0.94 -2.67 -8.80
C VAL A 108 2.31 -3.30 -8.66
N VAL A 109 2.92 -3.09 -7.49
CA VAL A 109 4.16 -3.75 -7.10
C VAL A 109 3.84 -4.66 -5.93
N MET A 110 4.20 -5.94 -6.04
CA MET A 110 4.01 -6.88 -4.95
C MET A 110 5.31 -7.09 -4.20
N VAL A 111 5.23 -6.98 -2.87
CA VAL A 111 6.28 -7.38 -1.95
C VAL A 111 5.72 -8.57 -1.18
N PRO A 112 5.96 -9.82 -1.66
CA PRO A 112 5.31 -10.98 -1.07
C PRO A 112 5.65 -11.16 0.39
N ASP A 113 4.65 -11.47 1.20
CA ASP A 113 4.83 -11.80 2.61
C ASP A 113 4.83 -13.32 2.78
N GLN A 114 3.65 -13.94 2.76
CA GLN A 114 3.51 -15.38 2.93
C GLN A 114 3.21 -16.13 1.63
N THR A 115 2.67 -15.45 0.64
CA THR A 115 2.22 -16.06 -0.60
C THR A 115 2.94 -15.45 -1.79
N GLN A 116 3.66 -16.28 -2.57
CA GLN A 116 4.26 -15.84 -3.81
C GLN A 116 3.19 -15.76 -4.91
N PRO A 117 3.32 -14.81 -5.86
CA PRO A 117 2.34 -14.69 -6.93
C PRO A 117 2.42 -15.89 -7.88
N ASP A 118 1.25 -16.41 -8.28
CA ASP A 118 1.16 -17.41 -9.33
C ASP A 118 1.24 -16.75 -10.71
N ALA A 119 1.14 -17.57 -11.78
CA ALA A 119 1.27 -17.08 -13.15
C ALA A 119 0.18 -16.06 -13.50
N GLU A 120 -1.05 -16.28 -13.04
CA GLU A 120 -2.16 -15.35 -13.31
C GLU A 120 -1.98 -14.01 -12.58
N LEU A 121 -1.57 -14.06 -11.33
CA LEU A 121 -1.35 -12.86 -10.54
C LEU A 121 -0.19 -12.04 -11.09
N LYS A 122 0.87 -12.68 -11.57
CA LYS A 122 2.02 -12.00 -12.17
C LYS A 122 1.63 -11.12 -13.36
N LYS A 123 0.60 -11.48 -14.09
CA LYS A 123 0.09 -10.67 -15.22
C LYS A 123 -0.45 -9.31 -14.78
N CYS A 124 -0.84 -9.20 -13.51
CA CYS A 124 -1.37 -7.97 -12.95
C CYS A 124 -0.27 -7.05 -12.40
N LEU A 125 0.97 -7.52 -12.31
CA LEU A 125 2.03 -6.81 -11.63
C LEU A 125 2.89 -5.97 -12.58
N TYR A 126 3.18 -4.75 -12.17
CA TYR A 126 4.23 -3.94 -12.75
C TYR A 126 5.60 -4.50 -12.36
N ALA A 127 5.75 -4.92 -11.10
CA ALA A 127 6.95 -5.55 -10.58
C ALA A 127 6.64 -6.39 -9.34
N CYS A 128 7.51 -7.35 -9.05
CA CYS A 128 7.49 -8.13 -7.82
C CYS A 128 8.89 -8.08 -7.23
N VAL A 129 9.02 -7.56 -6.01
CA VAL A 129 10.31 -7.34 -5.39
C VAL A 129 10.34 -7.96 -3.99
N PRO A 130 11.53 -8.39 -3.51
CA PRO A 130 11.62 -9.10 -2.23
C PRO A 130 11.53 -8.18 -1.01
N SER A 131 11.72 -6.88 -1.18
CA SER A 131 11.77 -5.93 -0.07
C SER A 131 11.28 -4.56 -0.48
N LEU A 132 10.74 -3.81 0.48
CA LEU A 132 10.34 -2.42 0.29
C LEU A 132 11.51 -1.53 -0.16
N THR A 133 12.74 -1.88 0.17
CA THR A 133 13.92 -1.11 -0.24
C THR A 133 14.09 -1.04 -1.76
N GLU A 134 13.54 -2.02 -2.47
CA GLU A 134 13.60 -2.06 -3.94
C GLU A 134 12.61 -1.11 -4.62
N ILE A 135 11.60 -0.64 -3.87
CA ILE A 135 10.56 0.23 -4.42
C ILE A 135 11.13 1.57 -4.88
N SER A 136 12.13 2.10 -4.18
CA SER A 136 12.74 3.39 -4.53
C SER A 136 13.25 3.44 -5.97
N HIS A 137 13.64 2.31 -6.52
CA HIS A 137 14.14 2.23 -7.90
C HIS A 137 13.01 2.22 -8.95
N LEU A 138 11.76 2.05 -8.51
CA LEU A 138 10.60 1.92 -9.38
C LEU A 138 9.77 3.21 -9.48
N VAL A 139 10.00 4.17 -8.62
CA VAL A 139 9.25 5.42 -8.57
C VAL A 139 10.07 6.64 -8.94
#